data_4375372f652a6859ba56304e8f5672c6
#
_entry.id   4375372f652a6859ba56304e8f5672c6
#
_cell.length_a   1.000
_cell.length_b   1.000
_cell.length_c   1.000
_cell.angle_alpha   90.00
_cell.angle_beta   90.00
_cell.angle_gamma   90.00
#
_symmetry.space_group_name_H-M   'P 1'
#
loop_
_entity.id
_entity.type
_entity.pdbx_description
1 polymer ?
#
loop_
_entity_poly.entity_id
_entity_poly.type
_entity_poly.pdbx_seq_one_letter_code
_entity_poly.pdbx_strand_id
1 'polypeptide(L)'
;VSTPEQLLKTSDWFFKSVKPALPRMRADAQIIVLGTMLSNEALLPSLLNDPDWTSIGFGALLPDGSALWPAMMSFEDIQREKSSYARLGKLNAFYLEYLSTSRNTEEQKFPRRFFRYNSAPSPSLNAIAIDPAISEKQTADYCAIAVAGMQRNGKIIVHEMWSKIGATPREMVDEYFRLHQKYKCVKQGVESIAFQAALIHLLREEMFRKKHYMNEITPITHKRNNKILRVESILHPRFANGYIEFSRVFETLEEQLEDWPNGKKDLPDALAMVISLLDPFAAQAADPEKDLSDDEYLPLEKLMRMEMR
;
A
#
# COMPACT_ATOMS: atom_id res chain seq x y z
N VAL A 1 2.07 2.09 -22.15
CA VAL A 1 2.14 2.14 -20.66
C VAL A 1 3.55 2.51 -20.30
N SER A 2 3.74 3.67 -19.68
CA SER A 2 5.08 4.12 -19.27
C SER A 2 5.56 3.27 -18.10
N THR A 3 6.75 2.71 -18.21
CA THR A 3 7.38 1.99 -17.09
C THR A 3 7.86 2.99 -16.04
N PRO A 4 8.00 2.60 -14.74
CA PRO A 4 8.57 3.48 -13.72
C PRO A 4 9.92 4.08 -14.12
N GLU A 5 10.75 3.31 -14.83
CA GLU A 5 12.03 3.78 -15.35
C GLU A 5 11.87 4.89 -16.40
N GLN A 6 10.88 4.79 -17.28
CA GLN A 6 10.57 5.83 -18.30
C GLN A 6 10.03 7.10 -17.63
N LEU A 7 9.20 6.99 -16.61
CA LEU A 7 8.69 8.12 -15.85
C LEU A 7 9.83 8.86 -15.15
N LEU A 8 10.74 8.13 -14.52
CA LEU A 8 11.92 8.70 -13.86
C LEU A 8 12.84 9.41 -14.86
N LYS A 9 13.11 8.78 -16.02
CA LYS A 9 13.92 9.39 -17.09
C LYS A 9 13.31 10.68 -17.61
N THR A 10 11.99 10.73 -17.76
CA THR A 10 11.29 11.93 -18.24
C THR A 10 11.39 13.06 -17.21
N SER A 11 11.18 12.75 -15.94
CA SER A 11 11.34 13.72 -14.84
C SER A 11 12.76 14.23 -14.76
N ASP A 12 13.75 13.34 -14.77
CA ASP A 12 15.16 13.68 -14.75
C ASP A 12 15.56 14.57 -15.94
N TRP A 13 15.14 14.24 -17.14
CA TRP A 13 15.38 15.05 -18.33
C TRP A 13 14.79 16.45 -18.18
N PHE A 14 13.56 16.55 -17.67
CA PHE A 14 12.92 17.84 -17.49
C PHE A 14 13.68 18.72 -16.49
N PHE A 15 13.98 18.20 -15.31
CA PHE A 15 14.63 18.98 -14.27
C PHE A 15 16.14 19.23 -14.51
N LYS A 16 16.82 18.32 -15.21
CA LYS A 16 18.27 18.44 -15.50
C LYS A 16 18.57 19.17 -16.80
N SER A 17 17.66 19.18 -17.77
CA SER A 17 17.93 19.73 -19.10
C SER A 17 16.95 20.84 -19.50
N VAL A 18 15.63 20.67 -19.30
CA VAL A 18 14.63 21.64 -19.78
C VAL A 18 14.55 22.84 -18.83
N LYS A 19 14.31 22.60 -17.54
CA LYS A 19 14.16 23.66 -16.53
C LYS A 19 15.41 24.56 -16.43
N PRO A 20 16.65 24.04 -16.45
CA PRO A 20 17.86 24.87 -16.45
C PRO A 20 18.13 25.63 -17.75
N ALA A 21 17.56 25.22 -18.88
CA ALA A 21 17.71 25.93 -20.16
C ALA A 21 16.95 27.27 -20.19
N LEU A 22 16.07 27.52 -19.21
CA LEU A 22 15.35 28.78 -19.09
C LEU A 22 16.32 29.91 -18.76
N PRO A 23 16.39 31.00 -19.56
CA PRO A 23 17.30 32.09 -19.33
C PRO A 23 16.89 32.90 -18.09
N ARG A 24 17.60 32.69 -16.99
CA ARG A 24 17.32 33.32 -15.67
C ARG A 24 17.37 34.86 -15.68
N MET A 25 18.02 35.44 -16.68
CA MET A 25 18.16 36.89 -16.82
C MET A 25 16.97 37.57 -17.52
N ARG A 26 16.01 36.81 -18.01
CA ARG A 26 14.80 37.32 -18.70
C ARG A 26 13.60 37.13 -17.80
N ALA A 27 13.03 38.23 -17.31
CA ALA A 27 11.84 38.22 -16.45
C ALA A 27 10.55 37.72 -17.17
N ASP A 28 10.56 37.71 -18.51
CA ASP A 28 9.47 37.26 -19.38
C ASP A 28 9.61 35.79 -19.84
N ALA A 29 10.68 35.09 -19.42
CA ALA A 29 10.90 33.71 -19.80
C ALA A 29 9.92 32.77 -19.07
N GLN A 30 9.23 31.93 -19.82
CA GLN A 30 8.20 31.01 -19.32
C GLN A 30 8.45 29.58 -19.82
N ILE A 31 8.09 28.60 -19.01
CA ILE A 31 7.92 27.20 -19.42
C ILE A 31 6.43 26.88 -19.34
N ILE A 32 5.84 26.45 -20.44
CA ILE A 32 4.48 25.96 -20.51
C ILE A 32 4.52 24.46 -20.74
N VAL A 33 3.93 23.68 -19.84
CA VAL A 33 3.83 22.22 -19.95
C VAL A 33 2.38 21.85 -20.17
N LEU A 34 2.11 21.16 -21.28
CA LEU A 34 0.77 20.67 -21.64
C LEU A 34 0.82 19.15 -21.76
N GLY A 35 -0.21 18.48 -21.29
CA GLY A 35 -0.35 17.04 -21.42
C GLY A 35 -1.53 16.46 -20.67
N THR A 36 -1.71 15.16 -20.77
CA THR A 36 -2.68 14.36 -20.01
C THR A 36 -1.99 13.58 -18.89
N MET A 37 -2.75 13.23 -17.86
CA MET A 37 -2.24 12.40 -16.76
C MET A 37 -2.03 10.96 -17.24
N LEU A 38 -0.80 10.45 -17.16
CA LEU A 38 -0.49 9.05 -17.49
C LEU A 38 -0.46 8.15 -16.24
N SER A 39 -0.03 8.70 -15.12
CA SER A 39 0.01 8.05 -13.81
C SER A 39 0.24 9.11 -12.74
N ASN A 40 0.01 8.80 -11.46
CA ASN A 40 0.31 9.70 -10.33
C ASN A 40 1.82 9.96 -10.15
N GLU A 41 2.67 9.09 -10.67
CA GLU A 41 4.13 9.19 -10.59
C GLU A 41 4.75 9.91 -11.81
N ALA A 42 3.92 10.40 -12.75
CA ALA A 42 4.40 11.12 -13.92
C ALA A 42 4.85 12.56 -13.56
N LEU A 43 5.58 13.19 -14.49
CA LEU A 43 6.05 14.57 -14.34
C LEU A 43 4.89 15.56 -14.11
N LEU A 44 3.79 15.44 -14.85
CA LEU A 44 2.66 16.37 -14.77
C LEU A 44 2.03 16.46 -13.39
N PRO A 45 1.67 15.36 -12.70
CA PRO A 45 1.20 15.43 -11.31
C PRO A 45 2.19 16.09 -10.34
N SER A 46 3.48 15.88 -10.52
CA SER A 46 4.48 16.53 -9.66
C SER A 46 4.51 18.05 -9.86
N LEU A 47 4.31 18.52 -11.09
CA LEU A 47 4.23 19.95 -11.40
C LEU A 47 2.89 20.56 -10.94
N LEU A 48 1.78 19.80 -11.00
CA LEU A 48 0.46 20.25 -10.52
C LEU A 48 0.47 20.53 -9.00
N ASN A 49 1.25 19.78 -8.24
CA ASN A 49 1.35 19.88 -6.79
C ASN A 49 2.49 20.80 -6.31
N ASP A 50 3.33 21.30 -7.22
CA ASP A 50 4.44 22.19 -6.91
C ASP A 50 3.95 23.65 -6.79
N PRO A 51 4.13 24.32 -5.63
CA PRO A 51 3.67 25.70 -5.41
C PRO A 51 4.36 26.73 -6.30
N ASP A 52 5.50 26.40 -6.89
CA ASP A 52 6.21 27.28 -7.82
C ASP A 52 5.60 27.30 -9.23
N TRP A 53 4.59 26.46 -9.50
CA TRP A 53 3.92 26.37 -10.78
C TRP A 53 2.47 26.86 -10.71
N THR A 54 2.09 27.67 -11.69
CA THR A 54 0.68 27.99 -11.91
C THR A 54 0.05 26.88 -12.74
N SER A 55 -0.76 26.02 -12.10
CA SER A 55 -1.28 24.81 -12.70
C SER A 55 -2.79 24.84 -12.81
N ILE A 56 -3.31 24.38 -13.95
CA ILE A 56 -4.75 24.23 -14.20
C ILE A 56 -4.97 22.84 -14.78
N GLY A 57 -5.88 22.05 -14.18
CA GLY A 57 -6.29 20.74 -14.67
C GLY A 57 -7.77 20.74 -15.07
N PHE A 58 -8.08 20.15 -16.21
CA PHE A 58 -9.44 19.99 -16.69
C PHE A 58 -9.70 18.51 -17.00
N GLY A 59 -10.85 18.00 -16.57
CA GLY A 59 -11.43 16.77 -17.08
C GLY A 59 -12.51 17.06 -18.10
N ALA A 60 -12.92 16.08 -18.89
CA ALA A 60 -14.04 16.19 -19.82
C ALA A 60 -15.38 16.46 -19.11
N LEU A 61 -15.47 16.19 -17.81
CA LEU A 61 -16.59 16.55 -16.94
C LEU A 61 -16.16 17.62 -15.94
N LEU A 62 -17.01 18.60 -15.72
CA LEU A 62 -16.88 19.60 -14.66
C LEU A 62 -17.31 19.04 -13.30
N PRO A 63 -16.98 19.71 -12.18
CA PRO A 63 -17.37 19.26 -10.83
C PRO A 63 -18.89 19.12 -10.62
N ASP A 64 -19.70 19.84 -11.39
CA ASP A 64 -21.16 19.72 -11.37
C ASP A 64 -21.69 18.55 -12.23
N GLY A 65 -20.81 17.80 -12.88
CA GLY A 65 -21.14 16.66 -13.74
C GLY A 65 -21.47 17.03 -15.18
N SER A 66 -21.47 18.31 -15.56
CA SER A 66 -21.69 18.72 -16.95
C SER A 66 -20.45 18.49 -17.81
N ALA A 67 -20.65 18.39 -19.14
CA ALA A 67 -19.52 18.27 -20.07
C ALA A 67 -18.75 19.59 -20.15
N LEU A 68 -17.41 19.54 -20.08
CA LEU A 68 -16.53 20.72 -20.20
C LEU A 68 -16.71 21.42 -21.55
N TRP A 69 -16.85 20.67 -22.63
CA TRP A 69 -16.99 21.19 -23.98
C TRP A 69 -18.08 20.44 -24.77
N PRO A 70 -19.39 20.74 -24.52
CA PRO A 70 -20.50 19.99 -25.08
C PRO A 70 -20.54 19.98 -26.61
N ALA A 71 -20.02 21.04 -27.26
CA ALA A 71 -19.98 21.13 -28.71
C ALA A 71 -18.96 20.15 -29.36
N MET A 72 -17.94 19.75 -28.61
CA MET A 72 -16.95 18.77 -29.06
C MET A 72 -17.33 17.36 -28.64
N MET A 73 -17.78 17.18 -27.40
CA MET A 73 -18.12 15.90 -26.79
C MET A 73 -19.24 16.10 -25.79
N SER A 74 -20.43 15.62 -26.11
CA SER A 74 -21.60 15.73 -25.23
C SER A 74 -21.44 14.85 -23.98
N PHE A 75 -22.27 15.09 -22.97
CA PHE A 75 -22.31 14.21 -21.79
C PHE A 75 -22.60 12.75 -22.19
N GLU A 76 -23.51 12.54 -23.12
CA GLU A 76 -23.88 11.22 -23.63
C GLU A 76 -22.70 10.53 -24.34
N ASP A 77 -21.90 11.29 -25.09
CA ASP A 77 -20.70 10.75 -25.73
C ASP A 77 -19.65 10.34 -24.71
N ILE A 78 -19.43 11.15 -23.67
CA ILE A 78 -18.53 10.83 -22.56
C ILE A 78 -18.97 9.54 -21.85
N GLN A 79 -20.28 9.38 -21.59
CA GLN A 79 -20.82 8.17 -20.94
C GLN A 79 -20.73 6.95 -21.87
N ARG A 80 -20.86 7.12 -23.17
CA ARG A 80 -20.69 6.07 -24.17
C ARG A 80 -19.24 5.57 -24.20
N GLU A 81 -18.28 6.50 -24.23
CA GLU A 81 -16.87 6.18 -24.16
C GLU A 81 -16.52 5.48 -22.83
N LYS A 82 -16.96 6.00 -21.69
CA LYS A 82 -16.81 5.36 -20.39
C LYS A 82 -17.27 3.91 -20.42
N SER A 83 -18.47 3.66 -20.95
CA SER A 83 -19.04 2.33 -21.07
C SER A 83 -18.24 1.41 -22.01
N SER A 84 -17.64 1.98 -23.06
CA SER A 84 -16.76 1.25 -23.98
C SER A 84 -15.49 0.79 -23.26
N TYR A 85 -14.81 1.68 -22.55
CA TYR A 85 -13.62 1.36 -21.75
C TYR A 85 -13.91 0.36 -20.63
N ALA A 86 -15.08 0.47 -19.99
CA ALA A 86 -15.52 -0.48 -18.97
C ALA A 86 -15.67 -1.91 -19.52
N ARG A 87 -16.29 -2.08 -20.69
CA ARG A 87 -16.43 -3.39 -21.35
C ARG A 87 -15.08 -4.03 -21.71
N LEU A 88 -14.07 -3.21 -21.94
CA LEU A 88 -12.71 -3.65 -22.26
C LEU A 88 -11.85 -3.87 -20.99
N GLY A 89 -12.38 -3.64 -19.78
CA GLY A 89 -11.63 -3.70 -18.53
C GLY A 89 -10.53 -2.62 -18.44
N LYS A 90 -10.72 -1.48 -19.12
CA LYS A 90 -9.74 -0.39 -19.21
C LYS A 90 -10.28 0.92 -18.64
N LEU A 91 -11.20 0.86 -17.70
CA LEU A 91 -11.86 2.03 -17.16
C LEU A 91 -10.87 3.04 -16.53
N ASN A 92 -9.78 2.55 -15.93
CA ASN A 92 -8.73 3.43 -15.41
C ASN A 92 -8.08 4.30 -16.51
N ALA A 93 -7.90 3.75 -17.71
CA ALA A 93 -7.38 4.53 -18.85
C ALA A 93 -8.37 5.64 -19.26
N PHE A 94 -9.67 5.40 -19.17
CA PHE A 94 -10.69 6.43 -19.37
C PHE A 94 -10.57 7.58 -18.36
N TYR A 95 -10.39 7.26 -17.07
CA TYR A 95 -10.25 8.28 -16.03
C TYR A 95 -8.97 9.10 -16.21
N LEU A 96 -7.88 8.48 -16.59
CA LEU A 96 -6.62 9.19 -16.87
C LEU A 96 -6.76 10.12 -18.08
N GLU A 97 -7.28 9.60 -19.19
CA GLU A 97 -7.29 10.30 -20.47
C GLU A 97 -8.38 11.35 -20.57
N TYR A 98 -9.63 11.04 -20.13
CA TYR A 98 -10.77 11.93 -20.28
C TYR A 98 -11.04 12.77 -19.03
N LEU A 99 -10.76 12.28 -17.84
CA LEU A 99 -11.05 12.99 -16.61
C LEU A 99 -9.82 13.58 -15.93
N SER A 100 -8.63 13.37 -16.50
CA SER A 100 -7.35 13.83 -15.95
C SER A 100 -7.19 13.46 -14.47
N THR A 101 -7.69 12.28 -14.09
CA THR A 101 -7.58 11.72 -12.74
C THR A 101 -7.18 10.26 -12.80
N SER A 102 -6.28 9.85 -11.92
CA SER A 102 -5.88 8.44 -11.80
C SER A 102 -6.85 7.63 -10.92
N ARG A 103 -7.82 8.30 -10.28
CA ARG A 103 -8.73 7.66 -9.32
C ARG A 103 -10.04 7.29 -9.99
N ASN A 104 -10.16 6.00 -10.31
CA ASN A 104 -11.46 5.41 -10.62
C ASN A 104 -12.21 5.14 -9.30
N THR A 105 -12.98 6.12 -8.82
CA THR A 105 -13.74 6.01 -7.57
C THR A 105 -14.80 4.90 -7.60
N GLU A 106 -15.23 4.45 -8.77
CA GLU A 106 -16.25 3.39 -8.91
C GLU A 106 -15.65 1.98 -8.78
N GLU A 107 -14.39 1.80 -9.19
CA GLU A 107 -13.66 0.52 -9.09
C GLU A 107 -12.64 0.49 -7.95
N GLN A 108 -12.57 1.57 -7.17
CA GLN A 108 -11.62 1.69 -6.08
C GLN A 108 -11.85 0.58 -5.05
N LYS A 109 -10.85 -0.28 -4.84
CA LYS A 109 -10.96 -1.40 -3.91
C LYS A 109 -11.00 -0.93 -2.45
N PHE A 110 -10.26 0.13 -2.15
CA PHE A 110 -10.18 0.68 -0.80
C PHE A 110 -10.55 2.18 -0.82
N PRO A 111 -11.83 2.53 -1.07
CA PRO A 111 -12.25 3.93 -1.08
C PRO A 111 -12.16 4.52 0.33
N ARG A 112 -11.84 5.82 0.42
CA ARG A 112 -11.64 6.54 1.69
C ARG A 112 -12.81 6.40 2.67
N ARG A 113 -14.04 6.18 2.19
CA ARG A 113 -15.21 5.90 3.03
C ARG A 113 -15.10 4.62 3.88
N PHE A 114 -14.18 3.72 3.57
CA PHE A 114 -13.91 2.51 4.37
C PHE A 114 -12.97 2.79 5.54
N PHE A 115 -12.21 3.88 5.51
CA PHE A 115 -11.23 4.18 6.55
C PHE A 115 -11.96 4.63 7.82
N ARG A 116 -11.60 4.01 8.92
CA ARG A 116 -12.10 4.29 10.27
C ARG A 116 -10.93 4.68 11.16
N TYR A 117 -11.15 5.66 12.01
CA TYR A 117 -10.11 6.15 12.91
C TYR A 117 -10.53 5.98 14.35
N ASN A 118 -9.59 5.51 15.21
CA ASN A 118 -9.80 5.30 16.62
C ASN A 118 -8.51 5.67 17.38
N SER A 119 -8.45 6.88 17.91
CA SER A 119 -7.29 7.40 18.61
C SER A 119 -7.11 6.82 20.02
N ALA A 120 -8.14 6.17 20.57
CA ALA A 120 -8.13 5.54 21.90
C ALA A 120 -8.62 4.09 21.82
N PRO A 121 -7.87 3.21 21.12
CA PRO A 121 -8.29 1.82 20.94
C PRO A 121 -8.28 1.05 22.26
N SER A 122 -9.16 0.06 22.35
CA SER A 122 -9.12 -0.91 23.44
C SER A 122 -7.82 -1.71 23.42
N PRO A 123 -7.39 -2.30 24.56
CA PRO A 123 -6.23 -3.18 24.58
C PRO A 123 -6.30 -4.27 23.52
N SER A 124 -5.19 -4.54 22.87
CA SER A 124 -5.09 -5.46 21.75
C SER A 124 -3.92 -6.42 21.87
N LEU A 125 -4.04 -7.59 21.22
CA LEU A 125 -2.94 -8.51 20.98
C LEU A 125 -2.17 -8.02 19.77
N ASN A 126 -0.96 -7.51 19.95
CA ASN A 126 -0.22 -6.83 18.89
C ASN A 126 0.73 -7.78 18.15
N ALA A 127 0.86 -7.55 16.87
CA ALA A 127 1.83 -8.19 15.99
C ALA A 127 2.63 -7.14 15.21
N ILE A 128 3.79 -7.54 14.73
CA ILE A 128 4.66 -6.75 13.86
C ILE A 128 5.10 -7.60 12.68
N ALA A 129 5.10 -7.03 11.48
CA ALA A 129 5.62 -7.65 10.28
C ALA A 129 6.52 -6.68 9.53
N ILE A 130 7.56 -7.22 8.87
CA ILE A 130 8.46 -6.48 8.01
C ILE A 130 8.51 -7.11 6.62
N ASP A 131 8.32 -6.26 5.60
CA ASP A 131 8.68 -6.50 4.20
C ASP A 131 10.02 -5.80 3.94
N PRO A 132 11.13 -6.53 3.86
CA PRO A 132 12.44 -5.92 3.72
C PRO A 132 12.73 -5.39 2.32
N ALA A 133 11.86 -5.63 1.33
CA ALA A 133 11.92 -5.18 -0.06
C ALA A 133 13.35 -4.86 -0.55
N ILE A 134 14.12 -5.90 -0.84
CA ILE A 134 15.49 -5.75 -1.33
C ILE A 134 15.50 -6.09 -2.80
N SER A 135 15.66 -5.08 -3.66
CA SER A 135 16.03 -5.30 -5.05
C SER A 135 17.54 -5.10 -5.21
N GLU A 136 18.16 -5.84 -6.13
CA GLU A 136 19.54 -5.61 -6.56
C GLU A 136 19.76 -4.19 -7.15
N LYS A 137 18.67 -3.48 -7.45
CA LYS A 137 18.66 -2.09 -7.88
C LYS A 137 18.35 -1.19 -6.69
N GLN A 138 19.36 -0.66 -6.06
CA GLN A 138 19.35 0.18 -4.84
C GLN A 138 18.42 1.43 -4.85
N THR A 139 17.58 1.64 -5.84
CA THR A 139 16.94 2.95 -6.05
C THR A 139 15.41 2.96 -6.01
N ALA A 140 14.71 1.84 -5.82
CA ALA A 140 13.26 1.84 -6.04
C ALA A 140 12.40 1.16 -4.96
N ASP A 141 12.92 0.28 -4.11
CA ASP A 141 12.07 -0.52 -3.24
C ASP A 141 12.02 0.03 -1.82
N TYR A 142 10.80 0.09 -1.26
CA TYR A 142 10.56 0.50 0.12
C TYR A 142 10.67 -0.71 1.05
N CYS A 143 11.50 -0.62 2.06
CA CYS A 143 11.29 -1.44 3.25
C CYS A 143 10.05 -0.94 3.99
N ALA A 144 9.15 -1.83 4.37
CA ALA A 144 7.94 -1.49 5.10
C ALA A 144 7.81 -2.32 6.38
N ILE A 145 7.44 -1.66 7.49
CA ILE A 145 7.13 -2.31 8.76
C ILE A 145 5.71 -1.90 9.15
N ALA A 146 4.89 -2.89 9.48
CA ALA A 146 3.53 -2.70 9.96
C ALA A 146 3.38 -3.24 11.40
N VAL A 147 2.71 -2.47 12.24
CA VAL A 147 2.29 -2.90 13.59
C VAL A 147 0.78 -2.79 13.68
N ALA A 148 0.12 -3.89 13.95
CA ALA A 148 -1.32 -3.93 14.17
C ALA A 148 -1.66 -4.80 15.39
N GLY A 149 -2.87 -4.62 15.92
CA GLY A 149 -3.34 -5.38 17.06
C GLY A 149 -4.79 -5.84 16.91
N MET A 150 -5.09 -7.05 17.32
CA MET A 150 -6.45 -7.57 17.37
C MET A 150 -7.06 -7.28 18.73
N GLN A 151 -8.18 -6.59 18.74
CA GLN A 151 -8.97 -6.27 19.94
C GLN A 151 -9.89 -7.45 20.27
N ARG A 152 -10.42 -7.48 21.51
CA ARG A 152 -11.33 -8.54 21.97
C ARG A 152 -12.62 -8.66 21.14
N ASN A 153 -13.06 -7.59 20.50
CA ASN A 153 -14.23 -7.56 19.63
C ASN A 153 -13.94 -8.01 18.20
N GLY A 154 -12.73 -8.52 17.91
CA GLY A 154 -12.28 -8.95 16.60
C GLY A 154 -11.86 -7.82 15.65
N LYS A 155 -11.98 -6.56 16.07
CA LYS A 155 -11.46 -5.44 15.26
C LYS A 155 -9.94 -5.38 15.29
N ILE A 156 -9.37 -4.93 14.21
CA ILE A 156 -7.94 -4.75 14.05
C ILE A 156 -7.65 -3.26 14.10
N ILE A 157 -6.75 -2.87 14.99
CA ILE A 157 -6.21 -1.52 15.05
C ILE A 157 -4.82 -1.46 14.44
N VAL A 158 -4.61 -0.59 13.46
CA VAL A 158 -3.30 -0.28 12.89
C VAL A 158 -2.64 0.75 13.79
N HIS A 159 -1.56 0.34 14.46
CA HIS A 159 -0.87 1.19 15.43
C HIS A 159 0.23 2.03 14.79
N GLU A 160 1.00 1.44 13.86
CA GLU A 160 2.13 2.10 13.23
C GLU A 160 2.41 1.51 11.86
N MET A 161 2.78 2.40 10.94
CA MET A 161 3.29 2.06 9.62
C MET A 161 4.59 2.84 9.41
N TRP A 162 5.66 2.15 9.09
CA TRP A 162 6.94 2.74 8.77
C TRP A 162 7.40 2.27 7.41
N SER A 163 7.95 3.19 6.62
CA SER A 163 8.56 2.85 5.35
C SER A 163 9.76 3.74 5.06
N LYS A 164 10.78 3.16 4.41
CA LYS A 164 11.97 3.88 3.99
C LYS A 164 12.54 3.28 2.71
N ILE A 165 12.85 4.16 1.74
CA ILE A 165 13.58 3.78 0.53
C ILE A 165 15.06 3.58 0.89
N GLY A 166 15.66 2.48 0.40
CA GLY A 166 17.09 2.21 0.60
C GLY A 166 17.46 2.03 2.08
N ALA A 167 16.56 1.50 2.89
CA ALA A 167 16.84 1.22 4.29
C ALA A 167 17.98 0.20 4.40
N THR A 168 18.98 0.51 5.21
CA THR A 168 20.04 -0.44 5.52
C THR A 168 19.53 -1.55 6.45
N PRO A 169 20.13 -2.76 6.44
CA PRO A 169 19.75 -3.83 7.36
C PRO A 169 19.78 -3.40 8.83
N ARG A 170 20.72 -2.54 9.19
CA ARG A 170 20.82 -2.01 10.56
C ARG A 170 19.64 -1.12 10.92
N GLU A 171 19.24 -0.23 10.03
CA GLU A 171 18.07 0.63 10.25
C GLU A 171 16.77 -0.18 10.35
N MET A 172 16.62 -1.22 9.51
CA MET A 172 15.49 -2.15 9.58
C MET A 172 15.40 -2.82 10.95
N VAL A 173 16.52 -3.35 11.44
CA VAL A 173 16.62 -4.03 12.74
C VAL A 173 16.33 -3.05 13.88
N ASP A 174 16.96 -1.88 13.88
CA ASP A 174 16.78 -0.88 14.95
C ASP A 174 15.33 -0.41 15.03
N GLU A 175 14.69 -0.14 13.88
CA GLU A 175 13.30 0.29 13.83
C GLU A 175 12.33 -0.83 14.23
N TYR A 176 12.57 -2.06 13.78
CA TYR A 176 11.78 -3.22 14.18
C TYR A 176 11.78 -3.41 15.70
N PHE A 177 12.97 -3.32 16.32
CA PHE A 177 13.09 -3.40 17.79
C PHE A 177 12.38 -2.25 18.48
N ARG A 178 12.55 -1.02 18.00
CA ARG A 178 11.88 0.16 18.56
C ARG A 178 10.36 -0.01 18.59
N LEU A 179 9.80 -0.45 17.46
CA LEU A 179 8.36 -0.68 17.33
C LEU A 179 7.89 -1.88 18.16
N HIS A 180 8.64 -2.97 18.16
CA HIS A 180 8.35 -4.14 18.97
C HIS A 180 8.27 -3.80 20.47
N GLN A 181 9.22 -3.02 20.98
CA GLN A 181 9.23 -2.57 22.38
C GLN A 181 8.07 -1.61 22.69
N LYS A 182 7.82 -0.65 21.81
CA LYS A 182 6.76 0.35 21.94
C LYS A 182 5.38 -0.30 22.07
N TYR A 183 5.10 -1.28 21.20
CA TYR A 183 3.77 -1.90 21.12
C TYR A 183 3.68 -3.28 21.78
N LYS A 184 4.75 -3.77 22.38
CA LYS A 184 4.82 -5.07 23.07
C LYS A 184 4.24 -6.20 22.21
N CYS A 185 4.73 -6.33 20.97
CA CYS A 185 4.22 -7.29 20.01
C CYS A 185 4.49 -8.73 20.48
N VAL A 186 3.47 -9.58 20.44
CA VAL A 186 3.56 -11.00 20.83
C VAL A 186 3.75 -11.93 19.64
N LYS A 187 3.42 -11.45 18.43
CA LYS A 187 3.66 -12.16 17.17
C LYS A 187 4.58 -11.33 16.28
N GLN A 188 5.52 -12.00 15.62
CA GLN A 188 6.53 -11.39 14.77
C GLN A 188 6.61 -12.11 13.46
N GLY A 189 6.72 -11.36 12.34
CA GLY A 189 6.87 -11.91 11.02
C GLY A 189 7.88 -11.17 10.16
N VAL A 190 8.51 -11.92 9.28
CA VAL A 190 9.43 -11.41 8.25
C VAL A 190 9.06 -12.06 6.93
N GLU A 191 8.90 -11.26 5.87
CA GLU A 191 8.64 -11.81 4.54
C GLU A 191 9.78 -12.72 4.09
N SER A 192 9.39 -13.89 3.52
CA SER A 192 10.34 -14.92 3.09
C SER A 192 10.87 -14.62 1.70
N ILE A 193 11.99 -13.89 1.64
CA ILE A 193 12.78 -13.63 0.45
C ILE A 193 14.22 -14.07 0.69
N ALA A 194 15.06 -14.08 -0.34
CA ALA A 194 16.46 -14.56 -0.26
C ALA A 194 17.28 -13.91 0.89
N PHE A 195 16.96 -12.69 1.29
CA PHE A 195 17.62 -11.97 2.39
C PHE A 195 17.04 -12.27 3.78
N GLN A 196 15.92 -12.96 3.87
CA GLN A 196 15.22 -13.23 5.14
C GLN A 196 16.12 -13.90 6.18
N ALA A 197 16.89 -14.91 5.78
CA ALA A 197 17.76 -15.62 6.70
C ALA A 197 18.80 -14.69 7.36
N ALA A 198 19.37 -13.78 6.58
CA ALA A 198 20.31 -12.77 7.08
C ALA A 198 19.62 -11.78 8.02
N LEU A 199 18.43 -11.29 7.67
CA LEU A 199 17.67 -10.37 8.52
C LEU A 199 17.24 -11.03 9.84
N ILE A 200 16.76 -12.27 9.81
CA ILE A 200 16.42 -13.04 11.03
C ILE A 200 17.67 -13.27 11.89
N HIS A 201 18.82 -13.53 11.27
CA HIS A 201 20.08 -13.65 12.00
C HIS A 201 20.43 -12.34 12.72
N LEU A 202 20.38 -11.21 12.01
CA LEU A 202 20.62 -9.88 12.59
C LEU A 202 19.65 -9.55 13.71
N LEU A 203 18.36 -9.88 13.55
CA LEU A 203 17.37 -9.71 14.62
C LEU A 203 17.73 -10.54 15.86
N ARG A 204 18.15 -11.80 15.68
CA ARG A 204 18.58 -12.66 16.79
C ARG A 204 19.84 -12.13 17.49
N GLU A 205 20.83 -11.69 16.75
CA GLU A 205 22.03 -11.06 17.33
C GLU A 205 21.66 -9.82 18.17
N GLU A 206 20.76 -9.01 17.65
CA GLU A 206 20.30 -7.80 18.35
C GLU A 206 19.50 -8.17 19.62
N MET A 207 18.70 -9.24 19.60
CA MET A 207 18.04 -9.78 20.80
C MET A 207 19.05 -10.09 21.91
N PHE A 208 20.15 -10.77 21.58
CA PHE A 208 21.21 -11.06 22.55
C PHE A 208 21.90 -9.79 23.02
N ARG A 209 22.24 -8.88 22.11
CA ARG A 209 22.94 -7.63 22.43
C ARG A 209 22.13 -6.74 23.36
N LYS A 210 20.82 -6.60 23.10
CA LYS A 210 19.91 -5.76 23.90
C LYS A 210 19.34 -6.49 25.12
N LYS A 211 19.62 -7.79 25.28
CA LYS A 211 18.96 -8.65 26.31
C LYS A 211 17.44 -8.54 26.25
N HIS A 212 16.90 -8.36 25.07
CA HIS A 212 15.47 -8.23 24.81
C HIS A 212 15.02 -9.36 23.91
N TYR A 213 14.37 -10.36 24.51
CA TYR A 213 13.95 -11.55 23.80
C TYR A 213 12.55 -11.35 23.23
N MET A 214 12.38 -11.69 21.97
CA MET A 214 11.11 -11.76 21.26
C MET A 214 10.68 -13.21 21.14
N ASN A 215 9.38 -13.44 20.96
CA ASN A 215 8.89 -14.76 20.59
C ASN A 215 9.45 -15.19 19.21
N GLU A 216 9.13 -16.41 18.79
CA GLU A 216 9.58 -16.91 17.50
C GLU A 216 9.19 -16.00 16.35
N ILE A 217 10.14 -15.70 15.47
CA ILE A 217 9.92 -14.91 14.28
C ILE A 217 9.40 -15.83 13.18
N THR A 218 8.14 -15.63 12.80
CA THR A 218 7.47 -16.44 11.77
C THR A 218 7.92 -16.00 10.38
N PRO A 219 8.49 -16.91 9.56
CA PRO A 219 8.70 -16.64 8.14
C PRO A 219 7.35 -16.56 7.43
N ILE A 220 7.07 -15.43 6.76
CA ILE A 220 5.86 -15.26 5.97
C ILE A 220 6.21 -15.59 4.53
N THR A 221 5.83 -16.80 4.07
CA THR A 221 6.06 -17.24 2.69
C THR A 221 4.85 -16.95 1.83
N HIS A 222 5.11 -16.44 0.63
CA HIS A 222 4.06 -16.21 -0.34
C HIS A 222 4.39 -16.93 -1.65
N LYS A 223 3.45 -17.67 -2.20
CA LYS A 223 3.56 -18.18 -3.58
C LYS A 223 3.56 -16.97 -4.52
N ARG A 224 4.55 -16.91 -5.41
CA ARG A 224 4.87 -15.75 -6.28
C ARG A 224 3.70 -15.19 -7.13
N ASN A 225 2.61 -15.91 -7.28
CA ASN A 225 1.69 -15.66 -8.38
C ASN A 225 0.51 -14.71 -8.09
N ASN A 226 0.32 -14.17 -6.88
CA ASN A 226 -0.87 -13.36 -6.64
C ASN A 226 -0.81 -12.37 -5.46
N LYS A 227 0.23 -11.53 -5.37
CA LYS A 227 0.34 -10.46 -4.36
C LYS A 227 -0.95 -9.62 -4.29
N ILE A 228 -1.49 -9.24 -5.44
CA ILE A 228 -2.71 -8.41 -5.52
C ILE A 228 -3.90 -9.14 -4.90
N LEU A 229 -4.19 -10.37 -5.34
CA LEU A 229 -5.33 -11.14 -4.82
C LEU A 229 -5.20 -11.43 -3.32
N ARG A 230 -3.99 -11.72 -2.85
CA ARG A 230 -3.72 -11.92 -1.42
C ARG A 230 -4.07 -10.69 -0.60
N VAL A 231 -3.53 -9.53 -0.97
CA VAL A 231 -3.78 -8.28 -0.27
C VAL A 231 -5.27 -7.94 -0.31
N GLU A 232 -5.92 -8.07 -1.46
CA GLU A 232 -7.35 -7.84 -1.59
C GLU A 232 -8.18 -8.80 -0.72
N SER A 233 -7.88 -10.09 -0.72
CA SER A 233 -8.64 -11.08 0.06
C SER A 233 -8.52 -10.86 1.57
N ILE A 234 -7.35 -10.38 2.03
CA ILE A 234 -7.13 -10.10 3.45
C ILE A 234 -7.72 -8.76 3.85
N LEU A 235 -7.46 -7.69 3.08
CA LEU A 235 -7.78 -6.33 3.50
C LEU A 235 -9.19 -5.91 3.11
N HIS A 236 -9.64 -6.19 1.87
CA HIS A 236 -10.87 -5.63 1.34
C HIS A 236 -12.12 -5.96 2.18
N PRO A 237 -12.42 -7.22 2.55
CA PRO A 237 -13.59 -7.53 3.34
C PRO A 237 -13.54 -6.89 4.74
N ARG A 238 -12.35 -6.73 5.32
CA ARG A 238 -12.19 -6.12 6.64
C ARG A 238 -12.38 -4.61 6.61
N PHE A 239 -11.85 -3.92 5.59
CA PHE A 239 -12.10 -2.50 5.39
C PHE A 239 -13.57 -2.23 5.07
N ALA A 240 -14.16 -2.97 4.14
CA ALA A 240 -15.55 -2.79 3.73
C ALA A 240 -16.54 -2.96 4.89
N ASN A 241 -16.26 -3.86 5.82
CA ASN A 241 -17.09 -4.13 7.01
C ASN A 241 -16.67 -3.37 8.26
N GLY A 242 -15.68 -2.45 8.17
CA GLY A 242 -15.25 -1.61 9.29
C GLY A 242 -14.51 -2.36 10.40
N TYR A 243 -13.88 -3.50 10.09
CA TYR A 243 -13.08 -4.28 11.04
C TYR A 243 -11.64 -3.78 11.16
N ILE A 244 -11.18 -2.89 10.26
CA ILE A 244 -9.87 -2.24 10.38
C ILE A 244 -10.09 -0.78 10.79
N GLU A 245 -9.39 -0.39 11.85
CA GLU A 245 -9.34 0.97 12.36
C GLU A 245 -7.89 1.48 12.36
N PHE A 246 -7.69 2.74 12.07
CA PHE A 246 -6.40 3.40 12.14
C PHE A 246 -6.29 4.17 13.47
N SER A 247 -5.17 4.05 14.19
CA SER A 247 -4.94 4.81 15.42
C SER A 247 -4.75 6.32 15.16
N ARG A 248 -4.38 6.66 13.92
CA ARG A 248 -4.19 8.02 13.40
C ARG A 248 -4.29 8.01 11.88
N VAL A 249 -4.18 9.15 11.25
CA VAL A 249 -4.02 9.24 9.78
C VAL A 249 -2.64 8.71 9.38
N PHE A 250 -2.61 7.83 8.37
CA PHE A 250 -1.41 7.27 7.76
C PHE A 250 -1.39 7.67 6.28
N GLU A 251 -1.10 8.93 5.99
CA GLU A 251 -1.21 9.53 4.65
C GLU A 251 -0.68 8.62 3.53
N THR A 252 0.57 8.18 3.65
CA THR A 252 1.18 7.32 2.62
C THR A 252 0.50 5.96 2.46
N LEU A 253 0.05 5.32 3.55
CA LEU A 253 -0.71 4.07 3.46
C LEU A 253 -2.07 4.30 2.82
N GLU A 254 -2.77 5.35 3.24
CA GLU A 254 -4.10 5.70 2.71
C GLU A 254 -4.03 5.99 1.21
N GLU A 255 -3.03 6.73 0.76
CA GLU A 255 -2.76 6.98 -0.66
C GLU A 255 -2.51 5.68 -1.44
N GLN A 256 -1.65 4.80 -0.92
CA GLN A 256 -1.37 3.50 -1.55
C GLN A 256 -2.61 2.60 -1.62
N LEU A 257 -3.47 2.64 -0.60
CA LEU A 257 -4.75 1.92 -0.59
C LEU A 257 -5.74 2.52 -1.60
N GLU A 258 -5.86 3.84 -1.64
CA GLU A 258 -6.74 4.52 -2.60
C GLU A 258 -6.32 4.25 -4.05
N ASP A 259 -5.03 4.17 -4.32
CA ASP A 259 -4.46 3.91 -5.66
C ASP A 259 -4.36 2.41 -6.01
N TRP A 260 -4.72 1.53 -5.09
CA TRP A 260 -4.65 0.08 -5.29
C TRP A 260 -5.50 -0.39 -6.48
N PRO A 261 -5.01 -1.30 -7.34
CA PRO A 261 -3.72 -1.99 -7.33
C PRO A 261 -2.63 -1.29 -8.17
N ASN A 262 -2.84 -0.07 -8.65
CA ASN A 262 -2.04 0.59 -9.68
C ASN A 262 -0.82 1.34 -9.11
N GLY A 263 -0.88 1.80 -7.85
CA GLY A 263 0.18 2.54 -7.17
C GLY A 263 1.23 1.64 -6.50
N LYS A 264 1.99 2.24 -5.60
CA LYS A 264 2.92 1.51 -4.70
C LYS A 264 2.13 0.57 -3.80
N LYS A 265 2.75 -0.57 -3.45
CA LYS A 265 2.04 -1.70 -2.80
C LYS A 265 2.70 -2.15 -1.51
N ASP A 266 3.79 -1.50 -1.10
CA ASP A 266 4.64 -2.01 -0.02
C ASP A 266 3.95 -1.90 1.35
N LEU A 267 3.29 -0.76 1.63
CA LEU A 267 2.57 -0.58 2.88
C LEU A 267 1.27 -1.41 2.96
N PRO A 268 0.41 -1.48 1.94
CA PRO A 268 -0.71 -2.42 1.93
C PRO A 268 -0.29 -3.87 2.10
N ASP A 269 0.84 -4.27 1.51
CA ASP A 269 1.36 -5.63 1.64
C ASP A 269 1.85 -5.92 3.06
N ALA A 270 2.67 -5.04 3.65
CA ALA A 270 3.09 -5.16 5.04
C ALA A 270 1.89 -5.19 6.01
N LEU A 271 0.82 -4.40 5.72
CA LEU A 271 -0.42 -4.44 6.48
C LEU A 271 -1.12 -5.80 6.35
N ALA A 272 -1.22 -6.36 5.15
CA ALA A 272 -1.81 -7.67 4.94
C ALA A 272 -1.00 -8.77 5.66
N MET A 273 0.32 -8.67 5.68
CA MET A 273 1.21 -9.60 6.38
C MET A 273 0.98 -9.58 7.90
N VAL A 274 0.93 -8.42 8.52
CA VAL A 274 0.71 -8.33 9.97
C VAL A 274 -0.69 -8.80 10.37
N ILE A 275 -1.69 -8.57 9.53
CA ILE A 275 -3.05 -9.08 9.76
C ILE A 275 -3.09 -10.60 9.66
N SER A 276 -2.36 -11.21 8.73
CA SER A 276 -2.25 -12.67 8.62
C SER A 276 -1.64 -13.33 9.84
N LEU A 277 -0.74 -12.64 10.55
CA LEU A 277 -0.21 -13.12 11.83
C LEU A 277 -1.25 -13.06 12.96
N LEU A 278 -2.13 -12.06 12.93
CA LEU A 278 -3.18 -11.88 13.94
C LEU A 278 -4.34 -12.82 13.72
N ASP A 279 -4.70 -13.06 12.47
CA ASP A 279 -5.83 -13.87 12.05
C ASP A 279 -5.35 -15.00 11.10
N PRO A 280 -5.10 -16.20 11.60
CA PRO A 280 -4.67 -17.33 10.79
C PRO A 280 -5.65 -17.71 9.67
N PHE A 281 -6.94 -17.48 9.84
CA PHE A 281 -7.96 -17.73 8.81
C PHE A 281 -7.85 -16.75 7.63
N ALA A 282 -7.31 -15.54 7.87
CA ALA A 282 -7.02 -14.61 6.79
C ALA A 282 -5.95 -15.15 5.84
N ALA A 283 -4.96 -15.86 6.37
CA ALA A 283 -3.91 -16.49 5.57
C ALA A 283 -4.45 -17.63 4.69
N GLN A 284 -5.44 -18.39 5.18
CA GLN A 284 -6.08 -19.48 4.44
C GLN A 284 -6.96 -18.97 3.29
N ALA A 285 -7.71 -17.91 3.52
CA ALA A 285 -8.53 -17.28 2.47
C ALA A 285 -7.68 -16.74 1.29
N ALA A 286 -6.43 -16.46 1.54
CA ALA A 286 -5.47 -15.97 0.54
C ALA A 286 -4.75 -17.09 -0.24
N ASP A 287 -4.77 -18.33 0.26
CA ASP A 287 -4.18 -19.52 -0.39
C ASP A 287 -5.14 -20.71 -0.29
N PRO A 288 -6.20 -20.77 -1.16
CA PRO A 288 -7.20 -21.81 -1.14
C PRO A 288 -6.65 -23.21 -1.49
N GLU A 289 -5.43 -23.33 -2.03
CA GLU A 289 -4.76 -24.60 -2.30
C GLU A 289 -3.95 -25.13 -1.10
N LYS A 290 -3.88 -24.40 0.00
CA LYS A 290 -3.30 -24.92 1.23
C LYS A 290 -4.32 -25.82 1.91
N ASP A 291 -4.38 -27.06 1.45
CA ASP A 291 -5.10 -28.12 2.15
C ASP A 291 -4.59 -28.17 3.60
N LEU A 292 -5.49 -28.03 4.53
CA LEU A 292 -5.21 -28.32 5.93
C LEU A 292 -4.86 -29.82 5.95
N SER A 293 -3.60 -30.14 6.17
CA SER A 293 -3.28 -31.50 6.58
C SER A 293 -4.14 -31.81 7.81
N ASP A 294 -4.81 -32.96 7.81
CA ASP A 294 -5.72 -33.42 8.86
C ASP A 294 -5.16 -33.37 10.30
N ASP A 295 -3.89 -33.05 10.46
CA ASP A 295 -3.16 -32.99 11.74
C ASP A 295 -3.43 -31.70 12.57
N GLU A 296 -4.01 -30.65 12.01
CA GLU A 296 -4.33 -29.41 12.76
C GLU A 296 -5.79 -29.31 13.26
N TYR A 297 -6.68 -30.20 12.84
CA TYR A 297 -8.02 -30.32 13.39
C TYR A 297 -8.00 -31.29 14.58
N LEU A 298 -7.84 -30.78 15.79
CA LEU A 298 -8.26 -31.49 16.99
C LEU A 298 -9.81 -31.55 16.95
N PRO A 299 -10.43 -32.75 16.78
CA PRO A 299 -11.88 -32.84 16.83
C PRO A 299 -12.40 -32.28 18.14
N LEU A 300 -13.52 -31.54 18.08
CA LEU A 300 -14.18 -30.94 19.26
C LEU A 300 -14.33 -31.91 20.44
N GLU A 301 -14.47 -33.20 20.16
CA GLU A 301 -14.51 -34.28 21.17
C GLU A 301 -13.20 -34.42 21.98
N LYS A 302 -12.04 -34.12 21.39
CA LYS A 302 -10.75 -34.14 22.12
C LYS A 302 -10.56 -32.90 22.97
N LEU A 303 -11.02 -31.73 22.53
CA LEU A 303 -11.02 -30.49 23.33
C LEU A 303 -11.93 -30.62 24.56
N MET A 304 -13.13 -31.22 24.41
CA MET A 304 -14.06 -31.42 25.52
C MET A 304 -13.54 -32.43 26.57
N ARG A 305 -12.65 -33.34 26.20
CA ARG A 305 -12.02 -34.29 27.16
C ARG A 305 -10.83 -33.69 27.91
N MET A 306 -10.28 -32.59 27.48
CA MET A 306 -9.17 -31.89 28.17
C MET A 306 -9.66 -30.93 29.26
N GLU A 307 -10.92 -30.49 29.20
CA GLU A 307 -11.53 -29.62 30.24
C GLU A 307 -12.17 -30.37 31.42
N MET A 308 -12.18 -31.72 31.36
CA MET A 308 -12.77 -32.57 32.45
C MET A 308 -11.73 -33.40 33.21
N ARG A 309 -10.49 -32.95 33.25
CA ARG A 309 -9.48 -33.55 34.13
C ARG A 309 -8.82 -32.54 35.05
#